data_a8176aee1a14f2d749e6a2791a37f143
#
_entry.id   a8176aee1a14f2d749e6a2791a37f143
#
_cell.length_a   1.000
_cell.length_b   1.000
_cell.length_c   1.000
_cell.angle_alpha   90.00
_cell.angle_beta   90.00
_cell.angle_gamma   90.00
#
_symmetry.space_group_name_H-M   'P 1'
#
loop_
_entity.id
_entity.type
_entity.pdbx_description
1 polymer ?
#
loop_
_entity_poly.entity_id
_entity_poly.type
_entity_poly.pdbx_seq_one_letter_code
_entity_poly.pdbx_strand_id
1 'polypeptide(L)'
;MGNPHCVMEVDDVDTANVAEIGPLVEKHERFPEGVNVGFMQIINESHIKLRVFERGSGETLACGSGACAAVAIGQIQGKLGKDVRVDLPGGSLR
;
A
#
# COMPACT_ATOMS: atom_id res chain seq x y z
N MET A 1 10.47 11.54 -11.84
CA MET A 1 10.62 10.14 -11.47
C MET A 1 10.25 9.94 -10.05
N GLY A 2 9.17 9.36 -9.78
CA GLY A 2 8.79 9.01 -8.42
C GLY A 2 9.27 7.62 -8.05
N ASN A 3 8.93 7.21 -6.83
CA ASN A 3 9.13 5.83 -6.42
C ASN A 3 8.01 4.99 -7.02
N PRO A 4 8.33 3.87 -7.68
CA PRO A 4 7.28 2.99 -8.17
C PRO A 4 6.54 2.33 -7.00
N HIS A 5 5.26 2.06 -7.20
CA HIS A 5 4.41 1.43 -6.20
C HIS A 5 3.71 0.21 -6.78
N CYS A 6 3.71 -0.87 -6.02
CA CYS A 6 2.92 -2.06 -6.30
C CYS A 6 1.92 -2.21 -5.17
N VAL A 7 0.63 -2.18 -5.48
CA VAL A 7 -0.42 -2.27 -4.46
C VAL A 7 -1.16 -3.58 -4.62
N MET A 8 -1.21 -4.36 -3.54
CA MET A 8 -1.93 -5.63 -3.51
C MET A 8 -3.11 -5.52 -2.56
N GLU A 9 -4.28 -5.96 -3.02
CA GLU A 9 -5.45 -6.03 -2.15
C GLU A 9 -5.37 -7.30 -1.32
N VAL A 10 -5.60 -7.18 -0.02
CA VAL A 10 -5.58 -8.31 0.92
C VAL A 10 -6.88 -8.31 1.73
N ASP A 11 -7.23 -9.47 2.27
CA ASP A 11 -8.43 -9.59 3.09
C ASP A 11 -8.27 -8.95 4.46
N ASP A 12 -7.07 -8.99 5.01
CA ASP A 12 -6.79 -8.45 6.35
C ASP A 12 -5.33 -8.04 6.42
N VAL A 13 -5.07 -6.74 6.58
CA VAL A 13 -3.69 -6.23 6.66
C VAL A 13 -2.98 -6.69 7.93
N ASP A 14 -3.72 -6.99 9.00
CA ASP A 14 -3.11 -7.42 10.26
C ASP A 14 -2.52 -8.83 10.14
N THR A 15 -3.07 -9.65 9.24
CA THR A 15 -2.57 -11.01 9.00
C THR A 15 -1.75 -11.11 7.72
N ALA A 16 -1.66 -10.05 6.94
CA ALA A 16 -0.88 -10.04 5.70
C ALA A 16 0.60 -10.24 6.02
N ASN A 17 1.26 -11.07 5.22
CA ASN A 17 2.66 -11.44 5.46
C ASN A 17 3.61 -10.42 4.84
N VAL A 18 3.57 -9.19 5.34
CA VAL A 18 4.31 -8.05 4.81
C VAL A 18 5.81 -8.29 4.87
N ALA A 19 6.30 -8.83 6.00
CA ALA A 19 7.73 -9.04 6.21
C ALA A 19 8.34 -10.06 5.25
N GLU A 20 7.52 -10.98 4.73
CA GLU A 20 8.00 -12.03 3.82
C GLU A 20 7.73 -11.66 2.37
N ILE A 21 6.51 -11.20 2.06
CA ILE A 21 6.11 -10.89 0.69
C ILE A 21 6.71 -9.58 0.21
N GLY A 22 6.80 -8.57 1.08
CA GLY A 22 7.35 -7.27 0.71
C GLY A 22 8.72 -7.34 0.06
N PRO A 23 9.71 -7.99 0.72
CA PRO A 23 11.04 -8.13 0.12
C PRO A 23 11.06 -8.91 -1.20
N LEU A 24 10.20 -9.93 -1.33
CA LEU A 24 10.13 -10.72 -2.56
C LEU A 24 9.65 -9.87 -3.74
N VAL A 25 8.64 -9.04 -3.52
CA VAL A 25 8.12 -8.15 -4.57
C VAL A 25 9.12 -7.04 -4.86
N GLU A 26 9.69 -6.45 -3.81
CA GLU A 26 10.66 -5.36 -3.96
C GLU A 26 11.85 -5.76 -4.82
N LYS A 27 12.30 -7.01 -4.69
CA LYS A 27 13.47 -7.53 -5.40
C LYS A 27 13.12 -8.22 -6.71
N HIS A 28 11.86 -8.19 -7.11
CA HIS A 28 11.43 -8.82 -8.35
C HIS A 28 12.14 -8.19 -9.55
N GLU A 29 12.46 -9.00 -10.55
CA GLU A 29 13.22 -8.53 -11.72
C GLU A 29 12.54 -7.42 -12.51
N ARG A 30 11.20 -7.31 -12.41
CA ARG A 30 10.45 -6.22 -13.03
C ARG A 30 10.72 -4.86 -12.40
N PHE A 31 11.31 -4.85 -11.21
CA PHE A 31 11.61 -3.63 -10.47
C PHE A 31 13.11 -3.60 -10.17
N PRO A 32 13.96 -3.39 -11.19
CA PRO A 32 15.42 -3.49 -11.00
C PRO A 32 15.97 -2.51 -9.95
N GLU A 33 15.28 -1.41 -9.70
CA GLU A 33 15.68 -0.44 -8.67
C GLU A 33 14.79 -0.51 -7.43
N GLY A 34 14.00 -1.58 -7.31
CA GLY A 34 13.10 -1.76 -6.19
C GLY A 34 11.74 -1.11 -6.39
N VAL A 35 10.85 -1.31 -5.44
CA VAL A 35 9.47 -0.82 -5.50
C VAL A 35 8.93 -0.70 -4.07
N ASN A 36 8.06 0.26 -3.84
CA ASN A 36 7.30 0.32 -2.59
C ASN A 36 6.08 -0.58 -2.74
N VAL A 37 5.86 -1.47 -1.77
CA VAL A 37 4.78 -2.46 -1.82
C VAL A 37 3.70 -2.11 -0.83
N GLY A 38 2.49 -1.83 -1.32
CA GLY A 38 1.33 -1.53 -0.49
C GLY A 38 0.44 -2.76 -0.33
N PHE A 39 0.03 -3.04 0.90
CA PHE A 39 -0.95 -4.08 1.23
C PHE A 39 -2.21 -3.37 1.68
N MET A 40 -3.25 -3.41 0.85
CA MET A 40 -4.46 -2.63 1.02
C MET A 40 -5.64 -3.53 1.37
N GLN A 41 -6.29 -3.23 2.49
CA GLN A 41 -7.55 -3.87 2.87
C GLN A 41 -8.68 -2.86 2.68
N ILE A 42 -9.65 -3.18 1.84
CA ILE A 42 -10.79 -2.30 1.59
C ILE A 42 -11.89 -2.62 2.61
N ILE A 43 -12.19 -1.66 3.48
CA ILE A 43 -13.28 -1.77 4.45
C ILE A 43 -14.61 -1.41 3.78
N ASN A 44 -14.61 -0.28 3.06
CA ASN A 44 -15.73 0.16 2.23
C ASN A 44 -15.20 1.19 1.23
N GLU A 45 -16.08 1.78 0.44
CA GLU A 45 -15.66 2.70 -0.63
C GLU A 45 -14.98 3.99 -0.12
N SER A 46 -15.09 4.29 1.17
CA SER A 46 -14.51 5.48 1.77
C SER A 46 -13.50 5.19 2.87
N HIS A 47 -13.10 3.94 3.04
CA HIS A 47 -12.20 3.57 4.13
C HIS A 47 -11.35 2.36 3.74
N ILE A 48 -10.03 2.51 3.84
CA ILE A 48 -9.07 1.41 3.66
C ILE A 48 -8.11 1.35 4.83
N LYS A 49 -7.54 0.17 5.03
CA LYS A 49 -6.36 -0.01 5.88
C LYS A 49 -5.18 -0.34 4.99
N LEU A 50 -4.01 0.18 5.32
CA LEU A 50 -2.83 0.04 4.48
C LEU A 50 -1.59 -0.22 5.31
N ARG A 51 -0.79 -1.18 4.85
CA ARG A 51 0.59 -1.37 5.33
C ARG A 51 1.51 -1.26 4.13
N VAL A 52 2.65 -0.60 4.31
CA VAL A 52 3.59 -0.36 3.22
C VAL A 52 4.97 -0.89 3.59
N PHE A 53 5.56 -1.65 2.68
CA PHE A 53 6.96 -2.05 2.75
C PHE A 53 7.71 -1.13 1.79
N GLU A 54 8.47 -0.17 2.34
CA GLU A 54 9.15 0.83 1.53
C GLU A 54 10.48 0.31 0.99
N ARG A 55 10.77 0.70 -0.24
CA ARG A 55 12.03 0.37 -0.90
C ARG A 55 13.21 0.86 -0.05
N GLY A 56 14.09 -0.08 0.33
CA GLY A 56 15.29 0.21 1.09
C GLY A 56 15.10 0.41 2.58
N SER A 57 13.87 0.58 3.06
CA SER A 57 13.61 0.91 4.47
C SER A 57 12.80 -0.16 5.20
N GLY A 58 12.15 -1.05 4.47
CA GLY A 58 11.27 -2.05 5.07
C GLY A 58 9.91 -1.48 5.43
N GLU A 59 9.18 -2.16 6.29
CA GLU A 59 7.85 -1.71 6.69
C GLU A 59 7.95 -0.44 7.54
N THR A 60 7.14 0.57 7.19
CA THR A 60 7.12 1.86 7.87
C THR A 60 5.76 2.12 8.50
N LEU A 61 5.74 3.04 9.49
CA LEU A 61 4.50 3.35 10.21
C LEU A 61 3.56 4.25 9.41
N ALA A 62 4.11 5.06 8.51
CA ALA A 62 3.32 5.96 7.69
C ALA A 62 4.04 6.23 6.39
N CYS A 63 3.30 6.29 5.28
CA CYS A 63 3.85 6.55 3.96
C CYS A 63 2.80 7.28 3.13
N GLY A 64 2.94 8.61 3.05
CA GLY A 64 1.98 9.45 2.34
C GLY A 64 1.88 9.10 0.85
N SER A 65 3.01 8.85 0.19
CA SER A 65 2.99 8.49 -1.24
C SER A 65 2.38 7.12 -1.48
N GLY A 66 2.61 6.17 -0.56
CA GLY A 66 1.98 4.85 -0.63
C GLY A 66 0.47 4.94 -0.45
N ALA A 67 0.01 5.80 0.46
CA ALA A 67 -1.41 6.02 0.66
C ALA A 67 -2.07 6.60 -0.59
N CYS A 68 -1.45 7.61 -1.21
CA CYS A 68 -1.95 8.19 -2.45
C CYS A 68 -2.02 7.15 -3.57
N ALA A 69 -1.00 6.31 -3.70
CA ALA A 69 -0.98 5.26 -4.73
C ALA A 69 -2.10 4.25 -4.52
N ALA A 70 -2.30 3.81 -3.28
CA ALA A 70 -3.33 2.83 -2.95
C ALA A 70 -4.73 3.37 -3.26
N VAL A 71 -5.01 4.59 -2.84
CA VAL A 71 -6.31 5.23 -3.10
C VAL A 71 -6.53 5.40 -4.60
N ALA A 72 -5.53 5.88 -5.33
CA ALA A 72 -5.64 6.08 -6.78
C ALA A 72 -5.97 4.77 -7.49
N ILE A 73 -5.28 3.69 -7.13
CA ILE A 73 -5.53 2.37 -7.73
C ILE A 73 -6.94 1.89 -7.42
N GLY A 74 -7.38 2.02 -6.17
CA GLY A 74 -8.73 1.63 -5.78
C GLY A 74 -9.81 2.43 -6.51
N GLN A 75 -9.57 3.72 -6.74
CA GLN A 75 -10.50 4.56 -7.50
C GLN A 75 -10.56 4.15 -8.96
N ILE A 76 -9.39 3.87 -9.58
CA ILE A 76 -9.33 3.42 -10.97
C ILE A 76 -10.08 2.09 -11.14
N GLN A 77 -9.99 1.20 -10.16
CA GLN A 77 -10.68 -0.08 -10.18
C GLN A 77 -12.17 0.03 -9.86
N GLY A 78 -12.65 1.21 -9.51
CA GLY A 78 -14.05 1.42 -9.16
C GLY A 78 -14.43 0.90 -7.77
N LYS A 79 -13.45 0.63 -6.92
CA LYS A 79 -13.68 0.09 -5.56
C LYS A 79 -13.74 1.17 -4.50
N LEU A 80 -13.18 2.35 -4.77
CA LEU A 80 -13.11 3.45 -3.82
C LEU A 80 -13.78 4.69 -4.39
N GLY A 81 -14.41 5.46 -3.49
CA GLY A 81 -15.04 6.71 -3.83
C GLY A 81 -14.06 7.87 -3.87
N LYS A 82 -14.60 9.07 -3.81
CA LYS A 82 -13.88 10.31 -3.97
C LYS A 82 -13.03 10.67 -2.76
N ASP A 83 -13.58 10.48 -1.57
CA ASP A 83 -12.94 10.78 -0.30
C ASP A 83 -12.71 9.48 0.44
N VAL A 84 -11.46 9.20 0.76
CA VAL A 84 -11.09 7.93 1.38
C VAL A 84 -10.22 8.18 2.59
N ARG A 85 -10.61 7.57 3.72
CA ARG A 85 -9.79 7.51 4.91
C ARG A 85 -8.81 6.34 4.79
N VAL A 86 -7.54 6.60 5.09
CA VAL A 86 -6.50 5.59 5.07
C VAL A 86 -5.96 5.40 6.48
N ASP A 87 -6.15 4.21 7.04
CA ASP A 87 -5.55 3.84 8.32
C ASP A 87 -4.21 3.18 8.07
N LEU A 88 -3.16 3.76 8.61
CA LEU A 88 -1.79 3.26 8.58
C LEU A 88 -1.39 2.85 9.99
N PRO A 89 -0.35 2.01 10.17
CA PRO A 89 0.08 1.64 11.52
C PRO A 89 0.40 2.84 12.43
N GLY A 90 0.87 3.94 11.84
CA GLY A 90 1.23 5.15 12.60
C GLY A 90 0.11 6.17 12.75
N GLY A 91 -1.06 5.96 12.13
CA GLY A 91 -2.19 6.89 12.22
C GLY A 91 -3.05 6.87 10.97
N SER A 92 -3.98 7.81 10.90
CA SER A 92 -4.95 7.89 9.81
C SER A 92 -4.74 9.13 8.96
N LEU A 93 -5.01 8.99 7.65
CA LEU A 93 -4.99 10.08 6.67
C LEU A 93 -6.33 10.17 5.97
N ARG A 94 -6.59 11.32 5.43
CA ARG A 94 -7.77 11.56 4.59
C ARG A 94 -7.43 12.21 3.28
#